data_a267bea6879e84ab6b036751a8098f9e
#
_entry.id   a267bea6879e84ab6b036751a8098f9e
#
_cell.length_a   1.000
_cell.length_b   1.000
_cell.length_c   1.000
_cell.angle_alpha   90.00
_cell.angle_beta   90.00
_cell.angle_gamma   90.00
#
_symmetry.space_group_name_H-M   'P 1'
#
loop_
_entity.id
_entity.type
_entity.pdbx_description
1 polymer ?
#
loop_
_entity_poly.entity_id
_entity_poly.type
_entity_poly.pdbx_seq_one_letter_code
_entity_poly.pdbx_strand_id
1 'polypeptide(L)'
;MESTQIKILDAAEQRIRTAGYHGFSFREIAVDVGIKSSSVHHYFPTKESLGVAVARRYTDRFFAALPAEPLEPQTALRKAFLRAIESDGRVCLCGALASGAGSLPPLVAAEARRFFEESLRYLSGRTDQRGTARHNWATQVLAQLEGAMLVAVALGDRAAFTRATQTFPELQRRRVRA
;
A
#
# COMPACT_ATOMS: atom_id res chain seq x y z
N MET A 1 -6.35 -16.23 -20.76
CA MET A 1 -6.52 -16.92 -19.44
C MET A 1 -5.49 -16.38 -18.47
N GLU A 2 -5.90 -15.96 -17.30
CA GLU A 2 -5.00 -15.47 -16.24
C GLU A 2 -4.12 -16.61 -15.72
N SER A 3 -2.80 -16.37 -15.55
CA SER A 3 -1.89 -17.43 -15.13
C SER A 3 -2.17 -17.87 -13.68
N THR A 4 -1.93 -19.15 -13.38
CA THR A 4 -2.10 -19.69 -12.01
C THR A 4 -1.29 -18.90 -10.99
N GLN A 5 -0.10 -18.45 -11.36
CA GLN A 5 0.74 -17.59 -10.50
C GLN A 5 0.04 -16.29 -10.10
N ILE A 6 -0.63 -15.63 -11.06
CA ILE A 6 -1.37 -14.39 -10.79
C ILE A 6 -2.53 -14.66 -9.81
N LYS A 7 -3.29 -15.73 -10.02
CA LYS A 7 -4.38 -16.12 -9.10
C LYS A 7 -3.88 -16.38 -7.67
N ILE A 8 -2.72 -17.01 -7.52
CA ILE A 8 -2.08 -17.25 -6.21
C ILE A 8 -1.73 -15.90 -5.55
N LEU A 9 -1.14 -14.97 -6.31
CA LEU A 9 -0.78 -13.63 -5.81
C LEU A 9 -2.02 -12.84 -5.40
N ASP A 10 -3.11 -12.91 -6.17
CA ASP A 10 -4.37 -12.21 -5.86
C ASP A 10 -5.03 -12.77 -4.60
N ALA A 11 -5.10 -14.10 -4.47
CA ALA A 11 -5.63 -14.73 -3.27
C ALA A 11 -4.81 -14.38 -2.02
N ALA A 12 -3.47 -14.40 -2.12
CA ALA A 12 -2.59 -14.02 -1.02
C ALA A 12 -2.72 -12.55 -0.65
N GLU A 13 -2.83 -11.64 -1.64
CA GLU A 13 -3.06 -10.22 -1.42
C GLU A 13 -4.36 -9.98 -0.64
N GLN A 14 -5.46 -10.61 -1.05
CA GLN A 14 -6.74 -10.49 -0.38
C GLN A 14 -6.67 -10.94 1.09
N ARG A 15 -6.04 -12.09 1.35
CA ARG A 15 -5.90 -12.62 2.71
C ARG A 15 -5.02 -11.73 3.58
N ILE A 16 -3.89 -11.25 3.07
CA ILE A 16 -3.02 -10.32 3.81
C ILE A 16 -3.76 -9.03 4.17
N ARG A 17 -4.51 -8.46 3.24
CA ARG A 17 -5.27 -7.21 3.48
C ARG A 17 -6.44 -7.40 4.44
N THR A 18 -6.90 -8.63 4.63
CA THR A 18 -8.01 -8.96 5.54
C THR A 18 -7.53 -9.38 6.92
N ALA A 19 -6.48 -10.19 7.01
CA ALA A 19 -6.06 -10.87 8.25
C ALA A 19 -4.54 -10.75 8.55
N GLY A 20 -3.84 -9.88 7.83
CA GLY A 20 -2.40 -9.69 7.97
C GLY A 20 -1.56 -10.86 7.42
N TYR A 21 -0.24 -10.75 7.55
CA TYR A 21 0.70 -11.75 7.04
C TYR A 21 0.49 -13.14 7.62
N HIS A 22 0.12 -13.24 8.90
CA HIS A 22 -0.09 -14.52 9.57
C HIS A 22 -1.47 -15.14 9.28
N GLY A 23 -2.40 -14.38 8.70
CA GLY A 23 -3.77 -14.78 8.41
C GLY A 23 -3.96 -15.69 7.19
N PHE A 24 -2.88 -16.28 6.62
CA PHE A 24 -2.99 -17.24 5.53
C PHE A 24 -1.95 -18.36 5.58
N SER A 25 -2.27 -19.46 4.93
CA SER A 25 -1.38 -20.59 4.66
C SER A 25 -1.46 -20.99 3.19
N PHE A 26 -0.48 -21.74 2.71
CA PHE A 26 -0.51 -22.28 1.34
C PHE A 26 -1.71 -23.20 1.07
N ARG A 27 -2.19 -23.90 2.12
CA ARG A 27 -3.40 -24.73 2.01
C ARG A 27 -4.64 -23.89 1.73
N GLU A 28 -4.78 -22.77 2.43
CA GLU A 28 -5.91 -21.86 2.23
C GLU A 28 -5.85 -21.14 0.87
N ILE A 29 -4.65 -20.69 0.43
CA ILE A 29 -4.46 -20.15 -0.91
C ILE A 29 -4.81 -21.18 -1.98
N ALA A 30 -4.41 -22.44 -1.80
CA ALA A 30 -4.73 -23.52 -2.72
C ALA A 30 -6.25 -23.74 -2.85
N VAL A 31 -6.98 -23.66 -1.72
CA VAL A 31 -8.46 -23.74 -1.72
C VAL A 31 -9.07 -22.57 -2.48
N ASP A 32 -8.62 -21.32 -2.21
CA ASP A 32 -9.16 -20.13 -2.86
C ASP A 32 -8.97 -20.14 -4.38
N VAL A 33 -7.84 -20.71 -4.84
CA VAL A 33 -7.49 -20.76 -6.27
C VAL A 33 -8.04 -22.02 -6.97
N GLY A 34 -8.49 -23.03 -6.20
CA GLY A 34 -8.97 -24.30 -6.73
C GLY A 34 -7.83 -25.22 -7.26
N ILE A 35 -6.67 -25.22 -6.59
CA ILE A 35 -5.49 -26.01 -6.97
C ILE A 35 -4.99 -26.86 -5.80
N LYS A 36 -4.02 -27.74 -6.05
CA LYS A 36 -3.34 -28.49 -4.97
C LYS A 36 -2.33 -27.60 -4.25
N SER A 37 -2.14 -27.78 -2.93
CA SER A 37 -1.14 -27.03 -2.16
C SER A 37 0.30 -27.22 -2.70
N SER A 38 0.62 -28.40 -3.26
CA SER A 38 1.88 -28.65 -3.94
C SER A 38 2.11 -27.73 -5.15
N SER A 39 1.04 -27.32 -5.84
CA SER A 39 1.13 -26.35 -6.94
C SER A 39 1.51 -24.96 -6.42
N VAL A 40 1.03 -24.54 -5.24
CA VAL A 40 1.45 -23.27 -4.64
C VAL A 40 2.94 -23.30 -4.32
N HIS A 41 3.44 -24.41 -3.74
CA HIS A 41 4.87 -24.61 -3.45
C HIS A 41 5.73 -24.62 -4.71
N HIS A 42 5.21 -25.07 -5.85
CA HIS A 42 5.91 -25.03 -7.14
C HIS A 42 6.19 -23.58 -7.57
N TYR A 43 5.22 -22.66 -7.41
CA TYR A 43 5.40 -21.25 -7.77
C TYR A 43 6.14 -20.44 -6.70
N PHE A 44 5.91 -20.77 -5.43
CA PHE A 44 6.46 -20.04 -4.27
C PHE A 44 6.98 -21.06 -3.25
N PRO A 45 8.31 -21.28 -3.17
CA PRO A 45 8.88 -22.30 -2.30
C PRO A 45 8.57 -22.08 -0.82
N THR A 46 8.43 -20.83 -0.40
CA THR A 46 8.16 -20.44 1.00
C THR A 46 7.05 -19.39 1.11
N LYS A 47 6.41 -19.33 2.28
CA LYS A 47 5.42 -18.27 2.60
C LYS A 47 6.07 -16.87 2.51
N GLU A 48 7.34 -16.76 2.89
CA GLU A 48 8.10 -15.52 2.76
C GLU A 48 8.25 -15.11 1.30
N SER A 49 8.65 -16.02 0.40
CA SER A 49 8.78 -15.71 -1.03
C SER A 49 7.46 -15.27 -1.66
N LEU A 50 6.33 -15.85 -1.26
CA LEU A 50 5.01 -15.40 -1.67
C LEU A 50 4.71 -14.00 -1.11
N GLY A 51 4.96 -13.75 0.17
CA GLY A 51 4.74 -12.44 0.80
C GLY A 51 5.54 -11.32 0.13
N VAL A 52 6.81 -11.58 -0.18
CA VAL A 52 7.70 -10.66 -0.93
C VAL A 52 7.11 -10.36 -2.31
N ALA A 53 6.72 -11.40 -3.06
CA ALA A 53 6.18 -11.24 -4.41
C ALA A 53 4.86 -10.44 -4.41
N VAL A 54 3.98 -10.69 -3.44
CA VAL A 54 2.72 -9.96 -3.27
C VAL A 54 2.97 -8.49 -2.95
N ALA A 55 3.84 -8.18 -1.97
CA ALA A 55 4.14 -6.81 -1.57
C ALA A 55 4.81 -6.02 -2.70
N ARG A 56 5.74 -6.65 -3.43
CA ARG A 56 6.40 -6.06 -4.59
C ARG A 56 5.40 -5.73 -5.69
N ARG A 57 4.60 -6.71 -6.11
CA ARG A 57 3.59 -6.54 -7.15
C ARG A 57 2.57 -5.46 -6.79
N TYR A 58 2.13 -5.42 -5.53
CA TYR A 58 1.22 -4.38 -5.03
C TYR A 58 1.83 -2.99 -5.20
N THR A 59 3.06 -2.79 -4.74
CA THR A 59 3.79 -1.52 -4.84
C THR A 59 3.92 -1.09 -6.31
N ASP A 60 4.40 -2.00 -7.17
CA ASP A 60 4.62 -1.72 -8.59
C ASP A 60 3.31 -1.31 -9.30
N ARG A 61 2.20 -2.03 -9.05
CA ARG A 61 0.88 -1.68 -9.59
C ARG A 61 0.35 -0.35 -9.06
N PHE A 62 0.56 -0.09 -7.77
CA PHE A 62 0.11 1.15 -7.15
C PHE A 62 0.76 2.37 -7.81
N PHE A 63 2.08 2.35 -7.99
CA PHE A 63 2.81 3.45 -8.62
C PHE A 63 2.58 3.53 -10.13
N ALA A 64 2.45 2.40 -10.83
CA ALA A 64 2.10 2.39 -12.24
C ALA A 64 0.70 2.96 -12.53
N ALA A 65 -0.22 2.89 -11.58
CA ALA A 65 -1.56 3.44 -11.69
C ALA A 65 -1.66 4.94 -11.35
N LEU A 66 -0.55 5.59 -10.98
CA LEU A 66 -0.55 7.03 -10.75
C LEU A 66 -0.83 7.78 -12.07
N PRO A 67 -1.57 8.91 -12.02
CA PRO A 67 -1.87 9.69 -13.22
C PRO A 67 -0.58 10.16 -13.91
N ALA A 68 -0.54 10.00 -15.23
CA ALA A 68 0.54 10.55 -16.07
C ALA A 68 0.46 12.10 -16.18
N GLU A 69 -0.75 12.66 -16.03
CA GLU A 69 -0.95 14.11 -16.04
C GLU A 69 -0.33 14.79 -14.81
N PRO A 70 0.17 16.02 -14.95
CA PRO A 70 0.77 16.76 -13.86
C PRO A 70 -0.29 17.15 -12.81
N LEU A 71 -0.48 16.30 -11.81
CA LEU A 71 -1.23 16.60 -10.59
C LEU A 71 -0.26 16.93 -9.46
N GLU A 72 -0.73 17.73 -8.52
CA GLU A 72 -0.06 17.87 -7.24
C GLU A 72 0.14 16.47 -6.60
N PRO A 73 1.35 16.15 -6.08
CA PRO A 73 1.68 14.77 -5.68
C PRO A 73 0.72 14.20 -4.64
N GLN A 74 0.26 15.01 -3.67
CA GLN A 74 -0.71 14.60 -2.67
C GLN A 74 -2.07 14.26 -3.30
N THR A 75 -2.49 15.02 -4.32
CA THR A 75 -3.74 14.77 -5.05
C THR A 75 -3.65 13.48 -5.87
N ALA A 76 -2.50 13.21 -6.50
CA ALA A 76 -2.28 11.98 -7.25
C ALA A 76 -2.33 10.74 -6.34
N LEU A 77 -1.62 10.77 -5.19
CA LEU A 77 -1.66 9.69 -4.21
C LEU A 77 -3.08 9.52 -3.63
N ARG A 78 -3.76 10.61 -3.26
CA ARG A 78 -5.15 10.55 -2.79
C ARG A 78 -6.06 9.81 -3.76
N LYS A 79 -5.95 10.10 -5.07
CA LYS A 79 -6.72 9.40 -6.10
C LYS A 79 -6.38 7.90 -6.17
N ALA A 80 -5.11 7.54 -5.99
CA ALA A 80 -4.69 6.13 -5.99
C ALA A 80 -5.23 5.38 -4.76
N PHE A 81 -5.15 5.98 -3.57
CA PHE A 81 -5.74 5.42 -2.34
C PHE A 81 -7.26 5.28 -2.45
N LEU A 82 -7.95 6.29 -2.99
CA LEU A 82 -9.40 6.24 -3.17
C LEU A 82 -9.80 5.09 -4.11
N ARG A 83 -9.12 4.94 -5.25
CA ARG A 83 -9.35 3.80 -6.16
C ARG A 83 -9.14 2.44 -5.47
N ALA A 84 -8.12 2.33 -4.60
CA ALA A 84 -7.87 1.11 -3.87
C ALA A 84 -9.00 0.76 -2.88
N ILE A 85 -9.60 1.77 -2.22
CA ILE A 85 -10.78 1.58 -1.36
C ILE A 85 -12.02 1.22 -2.22
N GLU A 86 -12.21 1.90 -3.33
CA GLU A 86 -13.38 1.70 -4.22
C GLU A 86 -13.38 0.32 -4.87
N SER A 87 -12.20 -0.26 -5.13
CA SER A 87 -12.08 -1.54 -5.82
C SER A 87 -12.60 -2.71 -4.97
N ASP A 88 -12.29 -2.74 -3.67
CA ASP A 88 -12.61 -3.90 -2.81
C ASP A 88 -12.86 -3.55 -1.33
N GLY A 89 -12.80 -2.29 -0.94
CA GLY A 89 -13.09 -1.83 0.41
C GLY A 89 -12.06 -2.26 1.47
N ARG A 90 -10.85 -2.61 1.07
CA ARG A 90 -9.81 -3.08 2.00
C ARG A 90 -8.74 -2.02 2.26
N VAL A 91 -8.02 -2.20 3.37
CA VAL A 91 -6.86 -1.36 3.72
C VAL A 91 -5.71 -1.53 2.72
N CYS A 92 -4.76 -0.59 2.73
CA CYS A 92 -3.49 -0.72 2.01
C CYS A 92 -2.78 -2.03 2.41
N LEU A 93 -2.28 -2.80 1.42
CA LEU A 93 -1.54 -4.03 1.71
C LEU A 93 -0.32 -3.75 2.58
N CYS A 94 0.46 -2.74 2.21
CA CYS A 94 1.68 -2.40 2.94
C CYS A 94 1.38 -1.81 4.32
N GLY A 95 0.24 -1.11 4.48
CA GLY A 95 -0.28 -0.70 5.79
C GLY A 95 -0.66 -1.89 6.66
N ALA A 96 -1.36 -2.90 6.10
CA ALA A 96 -1.69 -4.14 6.80
C ALA A 96 -0.44 -4.94 7.19
N LEU A 97 0.58 -4.99 6.34
CA LEU A 97 1.88 -5.60 6.68
C LEU A 97 2.59 -4.81 7.79
N ALA A 98 2.67 -3.49 7.66
CA ALA A 98 3.37 -2.63 8.62
C ALA A 98 2.78 -2.70 10.03
N SER A 99 1.47 -2.92 10.19
CA SER A 99 0.84 -3.10 11.51
C SER A 99 1.36 -4.33 12.25
N GLY A 100 1.90 -5.33 11.54
CA GLY A 100 2.54 -6.52 12.09
C GLY A 100 4.07 -6.53 11.97
N ALA A 101 4.71 -5.38 11.74
CA ALA A 101 6.14 -5.29 11.37
C ALA A 101 7.09 -6.04 12.30
N GLY A 102 6.81 -6.08 13.61
CA GLY A 102 7.64 -6.80 14.59
C GLY A 102 7.67 -8.32 14.45
N SER A 103 6.74 -8.91 13.68
CA SER A 103 6.62 -10.36 13.48
C SER A 103 6.80 -10.79 12.02
N LEU A 104 7.06 -9.85 11.12
CA LEU A 104 7.28 -10.16 9.70
C LEU A 104 8.65 -10.76 9.45
N PRO A 105 8.78 -11.70 8.49
CA PRO A 105 10.06 -12.06 7.94
C PRO A 105 10.78 -10.82 7.37
N PRO A 106 12.12 -10.72 7.53
CA PRO A 106 12.87 -9.52 7.18
C PRO A 106 12.67 -9.05 5.72
N LEU A 107 12.58 -9.97 4.77
CA LEU A 107 12.40 -9.63 3.36
C LEU A 107 10.98 -9.08 3.08
N VAL A 108 9.96 -9.60 3.75
CA VAL A 108 8.58 -9.07 3.63
C VAL A 108 8.51 -7.67 4.25
N ALA A 109 9.13 -7.47 5.41
CA ALA A 109 9.22 -6.16 6.06
C ALA A 109 9.94 -5.15 5.17
N ALA A 110 11.00 -5.56 4.47
CA ALA A 110 11.74 -4.70 3.53
C ALA A 110 10.87 -4.26 2.35
N GLU A 111 10.06 -5.15 1.77
CA GLU A 111 9.14 -4.78 0.68
C GLU A 111 8.00 -3.88 1.16
N ALA A 112 7.46 -4.10 2.36
CA ALA A 112 6.49 -3.19 2.94
C ALA A 112 7.09 -1.79 3.17
N ARG A 113 8.32 -1.72 3.68
CA ARG A 113 9.08 -0.48 3.84
C ARG A 113 9.28 0.24 2.50
N ARG A 114 9.62 -0.50 1.43
CA ARG A 114 9.81 0.05 0.07
C ARG A 114 8.61 0.89 -0.38
N PHE A 115 7.39 0.41 -0.15
CA PHE A 115 6.17 1.16 -0.48
C PHE A 115 6.12 2.53 0.19
N PHE A 116 6.40 2.60 1.50
CA PHE A 116 6.39 3.85 2.24
C PHE A 116 7.52 4.78 1.79
N GLU A 117 8.72 4.25 1.58
CA GLU A 117 9.86 5.03 1.09
C GLU A 117 9.62 5.59 -0.32
N GLU A 118 9.01 4.81 -1.22
CA GLU A 118 8.63 5.27 -2.55
C GLU A 118 7.52 6.32 -2.50
N SER A 119 6.54 6.16 -1.61
CA SER A 119 5.48 7.15 -1.39
C SER A 119 6.05 8.48 -0.89
N LEU A 120 6.95 8.45 0.10
CA LEU A 120 7.64 9.63 0.60
C LEU A 120 8.52 10.28 -0.47
N ARG A 121 9.22 9.49 -1.27
CA ARG A 121 10.05 9.97 -2.39
C ARG A 121 9.17 10.62 -3.46
N TYR A 122 8.05 10.02 -3.81
CA TYR A 122 7.10 10.58 -4.77
C TYR A 122 6.55 11.93 -4.31
N LEU A 123 6.08 12.02 -3.05
CA LEU A 123 5.61 13.27 -2.45
C LEU A 123 6.73 14.31 -2.42
N SER A 124 7.93 13.90 -2.03
CA SER A 124 9.09 14.77 -1.92
C SER A 124 9.72 15.16 -3.26
N GLY A 125 9.66 14.35 -4.30
CA GLY A 125 10.36 14.55 -5.58
C GLY A 125 9.83 15.68 -6.45
N ARG A 126 8.59 16.13 -6.24
CA ARG A 126 7.89 17.09 -7.11
C ARG A 126 7.68 18.47 -6.51
N THR A 127 8.33 18.80 -5.39
CA THR A 127 8.23 20.13 -4.78
C THR A 127 9.57 20.87 -4.81
N ASP A 128 9.54 22.18 -4.96
CA ASP A 128 10.74 23.05 -5.02
C ASP A 128 11.47 23.21 -3.67
N GLN A 129 10.90 22.69 -2.60
CA GLN A 129 11.49 22.81 -1.27
C GLN A 129 12.47 21.66 -0.98
N ARG A 130 13.60 21.98 -0.36
CA ARG A 130 14.62 21.02 0.09
C ARG A 130 14.68 20.98 1.62
N GLY A 131 15.05 19.85 2.19
CA GLY A 131 15.35 19.70 3.62
C GLY A 131 14.23 19.09 4.46
N THR A 132 14.36 19.22 5.79
CA THR A 132 13.53 18.57 6.81
C THR A 132 12.03 18.91 6.71
N ALA A 133 11.69 20.16 6.39
CA ALA A 133 10.29 20.62 6.28
C ALA A 133 9.51 19.83 5.20
N ARG A 134 10.16 19.52 4.09
CA ARG A 134 9.58 18.73 3.00
C ARG A 134 9.35 17.28 3.39
N HIS A 135 10.31 16.68 4.08
CA HIS A 135 10.19 15.31 4.58
C HIS A 135 9.04 15.20 5.59
N ASN A 136 8.96 16.15 6.53
CA ASN A 136 7.88 16.20 7.52
C ASN A 136 6.51 16.35 6.84
N TRP A 137 6.39 17.25 5.85
CA TRP A 137 5.15 17.41 5.09
C TRP A 137 4.76 16.10 4.36
N ALA A 138 5.70 15.47 3.67
CA ALA A 138 5.45 14.21 2.97
C ALA A 138 4.97 13.10 3.93
N THR A 139 5.60 13.04 5.12
CA THR A 139 5.22 12.10 6.17
C THR A 139 3.81 12.38 6.69
N GLN A 140 3.44 13.65 6.92
CA GLN A 140 2.10 14.03 7.36
C GLN A 140 1.03 13.67 6.31
N VAL A 141 1.28 13.96 5.04
CA VAL A 141 0.37 13.60 3.94
C VAL A 141 0.17 12.10 3.86
N LEU A 142 1.26 11.32 3.91
CA LEU A 142 1.18 9.86 3.83
C LEU A 142 0.46 9.26 5.04
N ALA A 143 0.75 9.74 6.25
CA ALA A 143 0.07 9.33 7.47
C ALA A 143 -1.43 9.65 7.43
N GLN A 144 -1.81 10.81 6.87
CA GLN A 144 -3.22 11.19 6.70
C GLN A 144 -3.92 10.25 5.71
N LEU A 145 -3.30 9.89 4.59
CA LEU A 145 -3.87 8.98 3.59
C LEU A 145 -4.07 7.57 4.16
N GLU A 146 -3.05 7.01 4.80
CA GLU A 146 -3.12 5.67 5.41
C GLU A 146 -4.14 5.65 6.57
N GLY A 147 -4.10 6.63 7.46
CA GLY A 147 -5.04 6.76 8.57
C GLY A 147 -6.48 6.95 8.10
N ALA A 148 -6.71 7.79 7.09
CA ALA A 148 -8.03 7.98 6.50
C ALA A 148 -8.59 6.69 5.87
N MET A 149 -7.73 5.92 5.19
CA MET A 149 -8.11 4.62 4.63
C MET A 149 -8.50 3.64 5.74
N LEU A 150 -7.68 3.53 6.78
CA LEU A 150 -7.96 2.66 7.92
C LEU A 150 -9.29 3.01 8.60
N VAL A 151 -9.55 4.29 8.85
CA VAL A 151 -10.80 4.79 9.45
C VAL A 151 -11.99 4.49 8.55
N ALA A 152 -11.89 4.75 7.25
CA ALA A 152 -12.97 4.48 6.30
C ALA A 152 -13.34 2.99 6.25
N VAL A 153 -12.35 2.11 6.24
CA VAL A 153 -12.57 0.66 6.25
C VAL A 153 -13.16 0.20 7.58
N ALA A 154 -12.63 0.69 8.71
CA ALA A 154 -13.13 0.33 10.05
C ALA A 154 -14.59 0.75 10.29
N LEU A 155 -15.00 1.88 9.73
CA LEU A 155 -16.37 2.39 9.83
C LEU A 155 -17.32 1.83 8.77
N GLY A 156 -16.81 1.12 7.75
CA GLY A 156 -17.59 0.75 6.56
C GLY A 156 -18.10 1.95 5.77
N ASP A 157 -17.48 3.13 5.95
CA ASP A 157 -17.87 4.41 5.35
C ASP A 157 -16.76 4.95 4.45
N ARG A 158 -16.88 4.70 3.14
CA ARG A 158 -15.93 5.21 2.14
C ARG A 158 -15.87 6.74 2.08
N ALA A 159 -16.97 7.43 2.42
CA ALA A 159 -17.00 8.88 2.43
C ALA A 159 -16.12 9.46 3.56
N ALA A 160 -15.82 8.69 4.61
CA ALA A 160 -14.89 9.10 5.66
C ALA A 160 -13.49 9.37 5.11
N PHE A 161 -13.00 8.55 4.14
CA PHE A 161 -11.73 8.82 3.46
C PHE A 161 -11.76 10.17 2.74
N THR A 162 -12.81 10.43 1.98
CA THR A 162 -12.94 11.68 1.22
C THR A 162 -12.98 12.88 2.16
N ARG A 163 -13.77 12.82 3.23
CA ARG A 163 -13.84 13.89 4.24
C ARG A 163 -12.49 14.13 4.92
N ALA A 164 -11.82 13.07 5.34
CA ALA A 164 -10.53 13.17 6.04
C ALA A 164 -9.39 13.67 5.15
N THR A 165 -9.52 13.57 3.83
CA THR A 165 -8.47 13.95 2.86
C THR A 165 -8.88 15.12 1.95
N GLN A 166 -9.87 15.93 2.36
CA GLN A 166 -10.28 17.14 1.62
C GLN A 166 -9.17 18.19 1.60
N THR A 167 -8.44 18.31 2.69
CA THR A 167 -7.32 19.22 2.83
C THR A 167 -6.09 18.47 3.33
N PHE A 168 -4.93 18.92 2.89
CA PHE A 168 -3.64 18.41 3.35
C PHE A 168 -2.87 19.49 4.10
N PRO A 169 -1.91 19.14 4.96
CA PRO A 169 -1.01 20.11 5.57
C PRO A 169 -0.38 21.02 4.52
N GLU A 170 -0.34 22.31 4.79
CA GLU A 170 0.35 23.25 3.91
C GLU A 170 1.86 23.03 3.99
N LEU A 171 2.51 23.06 2.84
CA LEU A 171 3.95 23.07 2.78
C LEU A 171 4.43 24.43 3.27
N GLN A 172 5.07 24.50 4.46
CA GLN A 172 5.56 25.72 5.04
C GLN A 172 6.59 26.37 4.10
N ARG A 173 6.19 27.44 3.40
CA ARG A 173 7.12 28.30 2.65
C ARG A 173 8.02 28.99 3.69
N ARG A 174 9.33 28.84 3.56
CA ARG A 174 10.28 29.66 4.34
C ARG A 174 9.88 31.12 4.15
N ARG A 175 9.46 31.78 5.24
CA ARG A 175 9.43 33.25 5.23
C ARG A 175 10.90 33.67 5.03
N VAL A 176 11.23 34.17 3.86
CA VAL A 176 12.46 34.92 3.67
C VAL A 176 12.29 36.12 4.58
N ARG A 177 13.06 36.16 5.69
CA ARG A 177 13.17 37.40 6.49
C ARG A 177 13.81 38.42 5.56
N ALA A 178 13.05 39.48 5.26
CA ALA A 178 13.54 40.67 4.62
C ALA A 178 14.58 41.36 5.54
#